data_c64f789c03247cb0d00748e852b6d992
#
_entry.id   c64f789c03247cb0d00748e852b6d992
#
_cell.length_a   1.000
_cell.length_b   1.000
_cell.length_c   1.000
_cell.angle_alpha   90.00
_cell.angle_beta   90.00
_cell.angle_gamma   90.00
#
_symmetry.space_group_name_H-M   'P 1'
#
loop_
_entity.id
_entity.type
_entity.pdbx_description
1 polymer ?
#
loop_
_entity_poly.entity_id
_entity_poly.type
_entity_poly.pdbx_seq_one_letter_code
_entity_poly.pdbx_strand_id
1 'polypeptide(L)'
;MKVIYNDFVIRFANVNGSGSASANGMFTKALYRMGIPVSGRNIFPSNIQGLPTWYEVRVSEKGYLGRREGVDIMVAMNAETFVEDVESVKPGGYLFYDNTKPLDRSLRREDINEIGIPIASLMLPEFSDPKQRSFCLLYTSPSPRDWLQ
;
A
#
# COMPACT_ATOMS: atom_id res chain seq x y z
N MET A 1 9.62 -11.81 -22.70
CA MET A 1 9.21 -11.07 -21.48
C MET A 1 10.10 -9.84 -21.36
N LYS A 2 9.55 -8.63 -21.40
CA LYS A 2 10.36 -7.40 -21.29
C LYS A 2 10.61 -7.15 -19.80
N VAL A 3 11.84 -7.21 -19.38
CA VAL A 3 12.21 -6.89 -18.00
C VAL A 3 12.19 -5.37 -17.85
N ILE A 4 11.39 -4.87 -16.90
CA ILE A 4 11.32 -3.45 -16.56
C ILE A 4 12.07 -3.27 -15.25
N TYR A 5 13.12 -2.48 -15.26
CA TYR A 5 13.91 -2.17 -14.07
C TYR A 5 13.50 -0.82 -13.50
N ASN A 6 13.18 -0.80 -12.20
CA ASN A 6 12.96 0.44 -11.44
C ASN A 6 12.05 1.49 -12.13
N ASP A 7 10.98 1.04 -12.80
CA ASP A 7 9.98 1.92 -13.41
C ASP A 7 8.56 1.43 -13.12
N PHE A 8 8.05 1.74 -11.92
CA PHE A 8 6.75 1.29 -11.45
C PHE A 8 6.11 2.27 -10.46
N VAL A 9 4.82 2.07 -10.23
CA VAL A 9 4.02 2.79 -9.24
C VAL A 9 3.49 1.78 -8.23
N ILE A 10 3.77 2.02 -6.96
CA ILE A 10 3.14 1.33 -5.84
C ILE A 10 2.14 2.28 -5.19
N ARG A 11 0.94 1.79 -4.88
CA ARG A 11 -0.05 2.53 -4.12
C ARG A 11 -0.51 1.73 -2.91
N PHE A 12 -0.53 2.39 -1.76
CA PHE A 12 -1.01 1.85 -0.50
C PHE A 12 -2.35 2.50 -0.17
N ALA A 13 -3.41 1.72 -0.09
CA ALA A 13 -4.70 2.16 0.42
C ALA A 13 -4.66 2.11 1.95
N ASN A 14 -4.68 3.25 2.59
CA ASN A 14 -4.48 3.36 4.03
C ASN A 14 -5.78 3.70 4.75
N VAL A 15 -5.87 3.23 5.99
CA VAL A 15 -6.86 3.71 6.94
C VAL A 15 -6.27 4.90 7.69
N ASN A 16 -6.97 6.02 7.73
CA ASN A 16 -6.53 7.20 8.45
C ASN A 16 -6.32 6.91 9.94
N GLY A 17 -5.23 7.44 10.49
CA GLY A 17 -4.86 7.24 11.91
C GLY A 17 -4.20 5.90 12.22
N SER A 18 -3.91 5.05 11.22
CA SER A 18 -3.24 3.76 11.41
C SER A 18 -1.70 3.86 11.53
N GLY A 19 -1.11 5.05 11.52
CA GLY A 19 0.34 5.22 11.51
C GLY A 19 1.01 4.93 10.16
N SER A 20 0.22 4.62 9.14
CA SER A 20 0.70 4.25 7.80
C SER A 20 1.63 5.27 7.15
N ALA A 21 1.43 6.57 7.41
CA ALA A 21 2.25 7.64 6.83
C ALA A 21 3.74 7.49 7.17
N SER A 22 4.06 7.12 8.41
CA SER A 22 5.45 6.97 8.86
C SER A 22 6.17 5.83 8.15
N ALA A 23 5.50 4.72 7.94
CA ALA A 23 6.13 3.59 7.31
C ALA A 23 6.23 3.73 5.79
N ASN A 24 5.20 4.25 5.16
CA ASN A 24 5.27 4.58 3.75
C ASN A 24 6.44 5.55 3.50
N GLY A 25 6.65 6.50 4.43
CA GLY A 25 7.83 7.37 4.43
C GLY A 25 9.15 6.60 4.62
N MET A 26 9.19 5.61 5.51
CA MET A 26 10.39 4.76 5.69
C MET A 26 10.67 3.91 4.45
N PHE A 27 9.65 3.32 3.85
CA PHE A 27 9.79 2.57 2.60
C PHE A 27 10.37 3.44 1.48
N THR A 28 9.80 4.64 1.29
CA THR A 28 10.32 5.60 0.30
C THR A 28 11.77 5.99 0.59
N LYS A 29 12.13 6.25 1.86
CA LYS A 29 13.51 6.54 2.28
C LYS A 29 14.45 5.36 2.03
N ALA A 30 14.00 4.14 2.23
CA ALA A 30 14.80 2.94 1.98
C ALA A 30 15.18 2.85 0.49
N LEU A 31 14.20 3.02 -0.42
CA LEU A 31 14.45 3.05 -1.86
C LEU A 31 15.41 4.18 -2.26
N TYR A 32 15.22 5.37 -1.68
CA TYR A 32 16.12 6.50 -1.93
C TYR A 32 17.56 6.21 -1.49
N ARG A 33 17.74 5.61 -0.30
CA ARG A 33 19.06 5.23 0.21
C ARG A 33 19.76 4.14 -0.61
N MET A 34 18.99 3.33 -1.32
CA MET A 34 19.51 2.37 -2.30
C MET A 34 19.97 3.04 -3.61
N GLY A 35 19.87 4.36 -3.72
CA GLY A 35 20.23 5.11 -4.93
C GLY A 35 19.17 5.06 -6.04
N ILE A 36 17.95 4.64 -5.72
CA ILE A 36 16.85 4.54 -6.68
C ILE A 36 16.07 5.86 -6.66
N PRO A 37 15.90 6.55 -7.81
CA PRO A 37 15.09 7.74 -7.87
C PRO A 37 13.62 7.42 -7.54
N VAL A 38 13.11 8.04 -6.51
CA VAL A 38 11.78 7.74 -5.94
C VAL A 38 11.08 9.02 -5.49
N SER A 39 9.77 9.07 -5.68
CA SER A 39 8.88 10.11 -5.14
C SER A 39 7.72 9.47 -4.42
N GLY A 40 7.48 9.89 -3.19
CA GLY A 40 6.33 9.48 -2.39
C GLY A 40 5.38 10.65 -2.14
N ARG A 41 4.08 10.42 -2.24
CA ARG A 41 3.06 11.44 -1.98
C ARG A 41 1.77 10.85 -1.43
N ASN A 42 1.07 11.65 -0.63
CA ASN A 42 -0.29 11.35 -0.24
C ASN A 42 -1.27 11.79 -1.34
N ILE A 43 -2.27 10.97 -1.59
CA ILE A 43 -3.40 11.27 -2.49
C ILE A 43 -4.64 11.32 -1.61
N PHE A 44 -5.31 12.46 -1.62
CA PHE A 44 -6.56 12.69 -0.91
C PHE A 44 -7.67 12.89 -1.95
N PRO A 45 -8.77 12.12 -1.90
CA PRO A 45 -9.88 12.27 -2.85
C PRO A 45 -10.63 13.59 -2.64
N SER A 46 -10.58 14.16 -1.42
CA SER A 46 -11.16 15.48 -1.10
C SER A 46 -10.48 16.08 0.14
N ASN A 47 -10.70 17.38 0.38
CA ASN A 47 -10.18 18.10 1.54
C ASN A 47 -10.96 17.85 2.85
N ILE A 48 -11.82 16.82 2.91
CA ILE A 48 -12.64 16.52 4.08
C ILE A 48 -11.87 15.51 4.95
N GLN A 49 -11.72 15.81 6.23
CA GLN A 49 -11.11 14.90 7.20
C GLN A 49 -11.92 13.60 7.34
N GLY A 50 -11.22 12.47 7.41
CA GLY A 50 -11.84 11.16 7.64
C GLY A 50 -12.06 10.33 6.38
N LEU A 51 -11.81 10.88 5.19
CA LEU A 51 -11.92 10.12 3.95
C LEU A 51 -10.71 9.20 3.73
N PRO A 52 -10.90 8.12 2.97
CA PRO A 52 -9.83 7.22 2.57
C PRO A 52 -8.68 7.99 1.92
N THR A 53 -7.46 7.58 2.21
CA THR A 53 -6.26 8.19 1.63
C THR A 53 -5.37 7.12 1.05
N TRP A 54 -4.69 7.48 -0.03
CA TRP A 54 -3.67 6.63 -0.60
C TRP A 54 -2.29 7.26 -0.44
N TYR A 55 -1.30 6.42 -0.29
CA TYR A 55 0.10 6.83 -0.43
C TYR A 55 0.67 6.20 -1.70
N GLU A 56 1.11 7.03 -2.61
CA GLU A 56 1.67 6.59 -3.89
C GLU A 56 3.17 6.78 -3.91
N VAL A 57 3.88 5.74 -4.29
CA VAL A 57 5.34 5.74 -4.48
C VAL A 57 5.63 5.54 -5.96
N ARG A 58 6.20 6.54 -6.61
CA ARG A 58 6.68 6.48 -7.97
C ARG A 58 8.18 6.16 -7.97
N VAL A 59 8.54 5.08 -8.59
CA VAL A 59 9.94 4.68 -8.81
C VAL A 59 10.26 4.84 -10.29
N SER A 60 11.40 5.44 -10.63
CA SER A 60 11.82 5.63 -12.01
C SER A 60 13.35 5.64 -12.12
N GLU A 61 13.90 4.69 -12.86
CA GLU A 61 15.34 4.63 -13.16
C GLU A 61 15.86 5.94 -13.77
N LYS A 62 15.04 6.58 -14.61
CA LYS A 62 15.39 7.83 -15.30
C LYS A 62 15.13 9.10 -14.46
N GLY A 63 14.67 8.95 -13.22
CA GLY A 63 14.35 10.08 -12.35
C GLY A 63 13.07 10.84 -12.72
N TYR A 64 12.17 10.25 -13.50
CA TYR A 64 10.86 10.83 -13.77
C TYR A 64 9.95 10.67 -12.55
N LEU A 65 9.73 11.74 -11.81
CA LEU A 65 8.97 11.74 -10.54
C LEU A 65 7.52 12.19 -10.72
N GLY A 66 7.12 12.49 -11.95
CA GLY A 66 5.75 12.88 -12.30
C GLY A 66 4.75 11.73 -12.12
N ARG A 67 3.48 12.10 -11.99
CA ARG A 67 2.39 11.13 -11.89
C ARG A 67 2.28 10.33 -13.20
N ARG A 68 2.09 9.02 -13.06
CA ARG A 68 1.78 8.12 -14.14
C ARG A 68 0.40 7.51 -13.90
N GLU A 69 -0.38 7.33 -14.95
CA GLU A 69 -1.67 6.64 -14.85
C GLU A 69 -1.51 5.15 -14.57
N GLY A 70 -2.43 4.63 -13.78
CA GLY A 70 -2.52 3.24 -13.37
C GLY A 70 -1.43 2.84 -12.37
N VAL A 71 -1.70 1.78 -11.65
CA VAL A 71 -0.90 1.26 -10.55
C VAL A 71 -0.32 -0.08 -10.95
N ASP A 72 0.99 -0.25 -10.77
CA ASP A 72 1.65 -1.53 -11.05
C ASP A 72 1.53 -2.50 -9.85
N ILE A 73 1.57 -1.94 -8.63
CA ILE A 73 1.44 -2.70 -7.40
C ILE A 73 0.47 -1.97 -6.46
N MET A 74 -0.66 -2.58 -6.15
CA MET A 74 -1.63 -2.08 -5.20
C MET A 74 -1.58 -2.89 -3.91
N VAL A 75 -1.52 -2.20 -2.78
CA VAL A 75 -1.67 -2.78 -1.44
C VAL A 75 -2.99 -2.28 -0.86
N ALA A 76 -4.04 -3.08 -1.06
CA ALA A 76 -5.42 -2.74 -0.73
C ALA A 76 -5.77 -3.20 0.69
N MET A 77 -5.59 -2.30 1.66
CA MET A 77 -5.82 -2.56 3.09
C MET A 77 -7.07 -1.86 3.63
N ASN A 78 -7.70 -1.00 2.83
CA ASN A 78 -8.90 -0.30 3.23
C ASN A 78 -10.13 -0.91 2.54
N ALA A 79 -11.08 -1.41 3.35
CA ALA A 79 -12.30 -2.01 2.82
C ALA A 79 -13.20 -1.01 2.08
N GLU A 80 -13.14 0.27 2.44
CA GLU A 80 -13.97 1.31 1.83
C GLU A 80 -13.56 1.65 0.38
N THR A 81 -12.26 1.51 0.07
CA THR A 81 -11.71 1.83 -1.25
C THR A 81 -11.43 0.60 -2.09
N PHE A 82 -11.71 -0.59 -1.58
CA PHE A 82 -11.24 -1.84 -2.16
C PHE A 82 -11.63 -2.01 -3.64
N VAL A 83 -12.84 -1.63 -4.03
CA VAL A 83 -13.31 -1.71 -5.42
C VAL A 83 -12.47 -0.81 -6.33
N GLU A 84 -12.29 0.45 -5.94
CA GLU A 84 -11.47 1.42 -6.68
C GLU A 84 -10.00 0.98 -6.73
N ASP A 85 -9.51 0.38 -5.66
CA ASP A 85 -8.15 -0.14 -5.58
C ASP A 85 -7.92 -1.24 -6.60
N VAL A 86 -8.84 -2.22 -6.70
CA VAL A 86 -8.78 -3.30 -7.68
C VAL A 86 -8.85 -2.75 -9.11
N GLU A 87 -9.76 -1.81 -9.38
CA GLU A 87 -9.91 -1.21 -10.71
C GLU A 87 -8.69 -0.43 -11.17
N SER A 88 -7.98 0.20 -10.23
CA SER A 88 -6.80 1.02 -10.54
C SER A 88 -5.56 0.23 -10.97
N VAL A 89 -5.53 -1.08 -10.72
CA VAL A 89 -4.39 -1.94 -11.07
C VAL A 89 -4.33 -2.13 -12.58
N LYS A 90 -3.17 -1.93 -13.17
CA LYS A 90 -2.91 -2.18 -14.60
C LYS A 90 -2.97 -3.66 -14.93
N PRO A 91 -3.34 -4.01 -16.17
CA PRO A 91 -3.17 -5.37 -16.67
C PRO A 91 -1.73 -5.85 -16.47
N GLY A 92 -1.57 -7.05 -15.91
CA GLY A 92 -0.27 -7.62 -15.50
C GLY A 92 0.29 -7.10 -14.18
N GLY A 93 -0.40 -6.16 -13.52
CA GLY A 93 -0.02 -5.64 -12.21
C GLY A 93 -0.32 -6.61 -11.06
N TYR A 94 -0.01 -6.17 -9.84
CA TYR A 94 -0.13 -6.97 -8.63
C TYR A 94 -1.10 -6.32 -7.66
N LEU A 95 -2.01 -7.11 -7.10
CA LEU A 95 -2.91 -6.74 -6.04
C LEU A 95 -2.56 -7.53 -4.76
N PHE A 96 -2.13 -6.86 -3.70
CA PHE A 96 -1.97 -7.42 -2.38
C PHE A 96 -3.17 -7.06 -1.52
N TYR A 97 -3.80 -8.04 -0.88
CA TYR A 97 -4.98 -7.84 -0.05
C TYR A 97 -5.04 -8.83 1.12
N ASP A 98 -5.85 -8.49 2.14
CA ASP A 98 -6.11 -9.42 3.25
C ASP A 98 -7.13 -10.49 2.82
N ASN A 99 -6.68 -11.73 2.69
CA ASN A 99 -7.55 -12.85 2.33
C ASN A 99 -8.16 -13.58 3.53
N THR A 100 -8.12 -13.00 4.72
CA THR A 100 -8.87 -13.53 5.88
C THR A 100 -10.35 -13.63 5.56
N LYS A 101 -10.86 -12.74 4.71
CA LYS A 101 -12.16 -12.87 4.05
C LYS A 101 -11.92 -13.17 2.56
N PRO A 102 -12.69 -14.11 1.98
CA PRO A 102 -12.55 -14.42 0.56
C PRO A 102 -12.88 -13.17 -0.29
N LEU A 103 -12.11 -12.98 -1.34
CA LEU A 103 -12.37 -11.93 -2.32
C LEU A 103 -13.70 -12.23 -3.03
N ASP A 104 -14.54 -11.19 -3.16
CA ASP A 104 -15.80 -11.31 -3.92
C ASP A 104 -15.47 -11.69 -5.38
N ARG A 105 -16.24 -12.64 -5.91
CA ARG A 105 -16.07 -13.13 -7.29
C ARG A 105 -16.23 -12.02 -8.33
N SER A 106 -17.05 -11.02 -8.06
CA SER A 106 -17.26 -9.88 -8.94
C SER A 106 -16.04 -8.96 -9.08
N LEU A 107 -15.12 -9.01 -8.11
CA LEU A 107 -13.91 -8.20 -8.08
C LEU A 107 -12.67 -8.95 -8.57
N ARG A 108 -12.81 -10.24 -8.90
CA ARG A 108 -11.71 -11.01 -9.45
C ARG A 108 -11.41 -10.59 -10.89
N ARG A 109 -10.13 -10.41 -11.14
CA ARG A 109 -9.63 -10.01 -12.46
C ARG A 109 -8.58 -11.00 -12.93
N GLU A 110 -8.82 -11.57 -14.14
CA GLU A 110 -7.89 -12.53 -14.76
C GLU A 110 -6.63 -11.85 -15.34
N ASP A 111 -6.70 -10.54 -15.55
CA ASP A 111 -5.63 -9.75 -16.14
C ASP A 111 -4.61 -9.20 -15.13
N ILE A 112 -4.78 -9.48 -13.83
CA ILE A 112 -3.86 -9.06 -12.75
C ILE A 112 -3.40 -10.25 -11.90
N ASN A 113 -2.33 -10.05 -11.14
CA ASN A 113 -1.81 -11.05 -10.21
C ASN A 113 -2.36 -10.77 -8.81
N GLU A 114 -3.30 -11.57 -8.34
CA GLU A 114 -3.88 -11.47 -7.01
C GLU A 114 -3.03 -12.21 -5.98
N ILE A 115 -2.58 -11.51 -4.94
CA ILE A 115 -1.78 -12.07 -3.85
C ILE A 115 -2.51 -11.83 -2.53
N GLY A 116 -3.21 -12.84 -2.05
CA GLY A 116 -3.89 -12.81 -0.76
C GLY A 116 -2.96 -13.18 0.38
N ILE A 117 -2.92 -12.35 1.42
CA ILE A 117 -2.16 -12.59 2.65
C ILE A 117 -3.15 -12.67 3.80
N PRO A 118 -3.18 -13.74 4.62
CA PRO A 118 -4.14 -13.91 5.72
C PRO A 118 -3.75 -13.06 6.94
N ILE A 119 -3.76 -11.78 6.74
CA ILE A 119 -3.18 -10.78 7.62
C ILE A 119 -3.88 -10.75 8.98
N ALA A 120 -5.21 -10.62 8.99
CA ALA A 120 -5.95 -10.57 10.23
C ALA A 120 -5.83 -11.89 11.02
N SER A 121 -5.79 -13.03 10.35
CA SER A 121 -5.62 -14.32 11.04
C SER A 121 -4.23 -14.53 11.62
N LEU A 122 -3.18 -14.01 10.97
CA LEU A 122 -1.81 -14.05 11.47
C LEU A 122 -1.61 -13.13 12.68
N MET A 123 -2.31 -11.99 12.71
CA MET A 123 -2.13 -10.97 13.73
C MET A 123 -3.06 -11.13 14.94
N LEU A 124 -4.22 -11.77 14.78
CA LEU A 124 -5.20 -11.97 15.85
C LEU A 124 -4.65 -12.65 17.11
N PRO A 125 -3.78 -13.68 17.02
CA PRO A 125 -3.22 -14.32 18.21
C PRO A 125 -2.32 -13.41 19.06
N GLU A 126 -1.63 -12.45 18.43
CA GLU A 126 -0.64 -11.61 19.09
C GLU A 126 -1.17 -10.23 19.50
N PHE A 127 -2.16 -9.71 18.77
CA PHE A 127 -2.66 -8.35 18.98
C PHE A 127 -4.18 -8.31 19.04
N SER A 128 -4.71 -8.03 20.22
CA SER A 128 -6.17 -7.89 20.44
C SER A 128 -6.72 -6.56 19.90
N ASP A 129 -5.89 -5.50 19.84
CA ASP A 129 -6.29 -4.17 19.36
C ASP A 129 -6.23 -4.08 17.82
N PRO A 130 -7.35 -3.73 17.15
CA PRO A 130 -7.39 -3.54 15.70
C PRO A 130 -6.38 -2.51 15.16
N LYS A 131 -6.04 -1.48 15.95
CA LYS A 131 -5.05 -0.46 15.58
C LYS A 131 -3.65 -1.04 15.54
N GLN A 132 -3.31 -1.89 16.49
CA GLN A 132 -2.01 -2.57 16.53
C GLN A 132 -1.85 -3.53 15.36
N ARG A 133 -2.93 -4.19 14.91
CA ARG A 133 -2.91 -5.06 13.72
C ARG A 133 -2.58 -4.31 12.44
N SER A 134 -3.19 -3.16 12.21
CA SER A 134 -2.85 -2.32 11.05
C SER A 134 -1.41 -1.84 11.08
N PHE A 135 -0.91 -1.59 12.26
CA PHE A 135 0.46 -1.15 12.48
C PHE A 135 1.48 -2.27 12.18
N CYS A 136 1.26 -3.47 12.69
CA CYS A 136 2.16 -4.60 12.46
C CYS A 136 2.22 -5.06 11.00
N LEU A 137 1.18 -4.85 10.25
CA LEU A 137 1.08 -5.24 8.84
C LEU A 137 2.09 -4.57 7.92
N LEU A 138 2.37 -3.33 8.21
CA LEU A 138 3.28 -2.51 7.42
C LEU A 138 4.59 -2.24 8.18
N TYR A 139 4.68 -2.64 9.49
CA TYR A 139 5.68 -2.12 10.40
C TYR A 139 6.16 -3.15 11.40
N THR A 140 7.35 -3.58 11.22
CA THR A 140 8.04 -4.48 12.15
C THR A 140 8.76 -3.72 13.29
N SER A 141 8.56 -2.41 13.40
CA SER A 141 9.27 -1.60 14.40
C SER A 141 8.36 -0.50 14.98
N PRO A 142 8.22 -0.40 16.29
CA PRO A 142 7.52 0.72 16.92
C PRO A 142 8.23 2.04 16.62
N SER A 143 7.44 3.11 16.51
CA SER A 143 7.97 4.46 16.34
C SER A 143 8.83 4.85 17.52
N PRO A 144 9.96 5.55 17.33
CA PRO A 144 10.77 6.07 18.45
C PRO A 144 9.99 6.95 19.43
N ARG A 145 8.82 7.47 19.06
CA ARG A 145 7.93 8.24 19.95
C ARG A 145 7.14 7.37 20.93
N ASP A 146 6.96 6.10 20.64
CA ASP A 146 6.20 5.19 21.51
C ASP A 146 7.02 4.72 22.73
N TRP A 147 8.33 5.02 22.75
CA TRP A 147 9.25 4.72 23.85
C TRP A 147 9.39 5.86 24.87
N LEU A 148 8.72 7.01 24.64
CA LEU A 148 8.84 8.21 25.46
C LEU A 148 7.58 8.54 26.28
N GLN A 149 6.67 7.58 26.46
CA GLN A 149 5.53 7.71 27.38
C GLN A 149 5.67 6.81 28.58
#